data_f616ae4c28d4764a305680b765586567
#
_entry.id   f616ae4c28d4764a305680b765586567
#
_cell.length_a   1.000
_cell.length_b   1.000
_cell.length_c   1.000
_cell.angle_alpha   90.00
_cell.angle_beta   90.00
_cell.angle_gamma   90.00
#
_symmetry.space_group_name_H-M   'P 1'
#
loop_
_entity.id
_entity.type
_entity.pdbx_description
1 polymer ?
#
loop_
_entity_poly.entity_id
_entity_poly.type
_entity_poly.pdbx_seq_one_letter_code
_entity_poly.pdbx_strand_id
1 'polypeptide(L)'
;QSRSSAASDVYKRQETTSFSWMIFSIAVIAAIATASHAIIHKRDPRSATIWLLAVALVPLGGSLCYLLFGINRVNRKAMRLRAARPAKSELSNLGSAGRDLPPHLASLARLGGTVSGKELLPGNRCTPLFGGTEAYPQMLQAICEAKHSIALASYIFEGKGIGALFVDTLAQARSRGVSVKVLIDDAYARLSNSDAYGALRLHGIDVALFNPPVIPARLHGLHLRNHRKLLIVDGYRGFTGGMNIHRPYWCPKAPESAFRDLHLEVSGPVVGQMRETFERDWYDSKEEELDESFWTGKSGGPITDGCSLARGIESGPDETLDRMRWIFIGAINAAQKKVCIRTPYFLPDQPTIAALGAAALRGVRVEIVVPQNSDHPFVQWASKAHYWQIIEHGVCIYAVSYTHLTLPTIYSV
;
A
#
# COMPACT_ATOMS: atom_id res chain seq x y z
N GLN A 1 43.38 -57.30 25.78
CA GLN A 1 42.43 -56.69 24.89
C GLN A 1 41.26 -56.01 25.61
N SER A 2 40.80 -56.38 26.78
CA SER A 2 39.66 -55.78 27.49
C SER A 2 39.90 -54.36 28.04
N ARG A 3 41.12 -54.02 28.40
CA ARG A 3 41.48 -52.67 28.91
C ARG A 3 41.53 -51.60 27.82
N SER A 4 41.87 -52.00 26.59
CA SER A 4 41.89 -51.06 25.44
C SER A 4 40.48 -50.68 24.97
N SER A 5 39.52 -51.61 25.03
CA SER A 5 38.10 -51.37 24.69
C SER A 5 37.42 -50.40 25.66
N ALA A 6 37.65 -50.62 27.00
CA ALA A 6 37.06 -49.75 28.01
C ALA A 6 37.56 -48.30 27.96
N ALA A 7 38.84 -48.07 27.65
CA ALA A 7 39.37 -46.74 27.47
C ALA A 7 38.81 -46.02 26.22
N SER A 8 38.60 -46.75 25.12
CA SER A 8 37.96 -46.26 23.91
C SER A 8 36.49 -45.84 24.13
N ASP A 9 35.76 -46.63 24.94
CA ASP A 9 34.36 -46.35 25.26
C ASP A 9 34.20 -45.13 26.20
N VAL A 10 35.12 -44.93 27.12
CA VAL A 10 35.15 -43.75 27.98
C VAL A 10 35.46 -42.49 27.15
N TYR A 11 36.41 -42.56 26.23
CA TYR A 11 36.75 -41.44 25.33
C TYR A 11 35.59 -41.09 24.43
N LYS A 12 34.93 -42.05 23.81
CA LYS A 12 33.71 -41.81 22.98
C LYS A 12 32.56 -41.20 23.79
N ARG A 13 32.33 -41.65 25.02
CA ARG A 13 31.34 -41.04 25.92
C ARG A 13 31.70 -39.60 26.27
N GLN A 14 32.96 -39.29 26.51
CA GLN A 14 33.40 -37.95 26.85
C GLN A 14 33.26 -37.00 25.67
N GLU A 15 33.57 -37.43 24.44
CA GLU A 15 33.36 -36.64 23.21
C GLU A 15 31.87 -36.42 22.96
N THR A 16 31.02 -37.42 23.07
CA THR A 16 29.54 -37.26 22.89
C THR A 16 28.95 -36.33 23.94
N THR A 17 29.43 -36.38 25.18
CA THR A 17 28.97 -35.51 26.26
C THR A 17 29.39 -34.03 26.00
N SER A 18 30.64 -33.82 25.61
CA SER A 18 31.15 -32.48 25.28
C SER A 18 30.43 -31.86 24.07
N PHE A 19 30.15 -32.64 23.04
CA PHE A 19 29.38 -32.23 21.88
C PHE A 19 27.93 -31.87 22.24
N SER A 20 27.29 -32.63 23.10
CA SER A 20 25.92 -32.35 23.58
C SER A 20 25.85 -31.06 24.38
N TRP A 21 26.82 -30.80 25.26
CA TRP A 21 26.92 -29.52 25.99
C TRP A 21 27.17 -28.33 25.08
N MET A 22 27.97 -28.50 24.05
CA MET A 22 28.21 -27.44 23.05
C MET A 22 26.93 -27.09 22.30
N ILE A 23 26.17 -28.09 21.81
CA ILE A 23 24.87 -27.86 21.13
C ILE A 23 23.88 -27.17 22.07
N PHE A 24 23.80 -27.64 23.33
CA PHE A 24 22.94 -27.04 24.34
C PHE A 24 23.30 -25.59 24.60
N SER A 25 24.57 -25.25 24.74
CA SER A 25 25.02 -23.87 24.92
C SER A 25 24.67 -22.98 23.73
N ILE A 26 24.88 -23.44 22.51
CA ILE A 26 24.50 -22.74 21.28
C ILE A 26 22.98 -22.53 21.26
N ALA A 27 22.19 -23.54 21.63
CA ALA A 27 20.74 -23.43 21.65
C ALA A 27 20.25 -22.38 22.66
N VAL A 28 20.84 -22.34 23.84
CA VAL A 28 20.51 -21.33 24.87
C VAL A 28 20.89 -19.92 24.42
N ILE A 29 22.08 -19.74 23.87
CA ILE A 29 22.53 -18.43 23.35
C ILE A 29 21.60 -17.96 22.23
N ALA A 30 21.28 -18.83 21.26
CA ALA A 30 20.36 -18.53 20.17
C ALA A 30 18.97 -18.18 20.69
N ALA A 31 18.47 -18.90 21.68
CA ALA A 31 17.18 -18.65 22.30
C ALA A 31 17.15 -17.27 22.99
N ILE A 32 18.14 -16.94 23.80
CA ILE A 32 18.24 -15.66 24.49
C ILE A 32 18.33 -14.50 23.49
N ALA A 33 19.21 -14.61 22.49
CA ALA A 33 19.34 -13.58 21.45
C ALA A 33 18.05 -13.36 20.67
N THR A 34 17.36 -14.46 20.31
CA THR A 34 16.09 -14.42 19.59
C THR A 34 14.96 -13.83 20.42
N ALA A 35 14.85 -14.26 21.68
CA ALA A 35 13.86 -13.74 22.63
C ALA A 35 14.06 -12.23 22.87
N SER A 36 15.29 -11.81 23.13
CA SER A 36 15.62 -10.38 23.31
C SER A 36 15.27 -9.56 22.07
N HIS A 37 15.61 -10.06 20.88
CA HIS A 37 15.25 -9.41 19.62
C HIS A 37 13.73 -9.35 19.43
N ALA A 38 13.00 -10.40 19.78
CA ALA A 38 11.54 -10.41 19.67
C ALA A 38 10.89 -9.38 20.61
N ILE A 39 11.33 -9.29 21.86
CA ILE A 39 10.82 -8.32 22.84
C ILE A 39 11.06 -6.89 22.37
N ILE A 40 12.26 -6.58 21.89
CA ILE A 40 12.65 -5.22 21.53
C ILE A 40 11.98 -4.74 20.22
N HIS A 41 11.83 -5.65 19.23
CA HIS A 41 11.46 -5.26 17.86
C HIS A 41 10.03 -5.62 17.46
N LYS A 42 9.31 -6.45 18.23
CA LYS A 42 7.90 -6.74 17.93
C LYS A 42 7.01 -5.67 18.54
N ARG A 43 6.22 -5.01 17.67
CA ARG A 43 5.27 -3.97 18.09
C ARG A 43 4.02 -4.54 18.75
N ASP A 44 3.62 -5.75 18.36
CA ASP A 44 2.47 -6.44 18.94
C ASP A 44 2.91 -7.39 20.06
N PRO A 45 2.45 -7.15 21.31
CA PRO A 45 2.80 -8.01 22.46
C PRO A 45 2.40 -9.47 22.28
N ARG A 46 1.27 -9.75 21.61
CA ARG A 46 0.80 -11.12 21.34
C ARG A 46 1.76 -11.86 20.43
N SER A 47 2.21 -11.19 19.36
CA SER A 47 3.22 -11.75 18.45
C SER A 47 4.56 -11.97 19.17
N ALA A 48 4.98 -11.07 20.05
CA ALA A 48 6.18 -11.25 20.87
C ALA A 48 6.06 -12.49 21.75
N THR A 49 4.93 -12.63 22.45
CA THR A 49 4.67 -13.78 23.34
C THR A 49 4.68 -15.10 22.58
N ILE A 50 4.05 -15.18 21.41
CA ILE A 50 4.05 -16.40 20.58
C ILE A 50 5.49 -16.80 20.22
N TRP A 51 6.33 -15.84 19.82
CA TRP A 51 7.73 -16.11 19.48
C TRP A 51 8.55 -16.51 20.70
N LEU A 52 8.31 -15.90 21.86
CA LEU A 52 8.96 -16.30 23.12
C LEU A 52 8.63 -17.76 23.47
N LEU A 53 7.35 -18.13 23.37
CA LEU A 53 6.92 -19.51 23.61
C LEU A 53 7.54 -20.49 22.60
N ALA A 54 7.55 -20.15 21.31
CA ALA A 54 8.15 -21.00 20.28
C ALA A 54 9.65 -21.24 20.53
N VAL A 55 10.39 -20.20 20.95
CA VAL A 55 11.82 -20.30 21.26
C VAL A 55 12.05 -21.04 22.59
N ALA A 56 11.18 -20.86 23.58
CA ALA A 56 11.30 -21.57 24.85
C ALA A 56 11.04 -23.08 24.71
N LEU A 57 10.04 -23.47 23.89
CA LEU A 57 9.69 -24.89 23.68
C LEU A 57 10.67 -25.60 22.75
N VAL A 58 11.16 -24.92 21.70
CA VAL A 58 12.08 -25.52 20.72
C VAL A 58 13.21 -24.49 20.41
N PRO A 59 14.25 -24.42 21.26
CA PRO A 59 15.23 -23.33 21.21
C PRO A 59 15.89 -23.11 19.85
N LEU A 60 16.41 -24.16 19.20
CA LEU A 60 17.03 -24.04 17.88
C LEU A 60 16.00 -23.89 16.77
N GLY A 61 14.95 -24.72 16.77
CA GLY A 61 13.91 -24.68 15.76
C GLY A 61 13.10 -23.38 15.81
N GLY A 62 12.69 -22.93 16.99
CA GLY A 62 12.00 -21.68 17.22
C GLY A 62 12.84 -20.47 16.84
N SER A 63 14.14 -20.49 17.16
CA SER A 63 15.07 -19.43 16.75
C SER A 63 15.25 -19.39 15.22
N LEU A 64 15.36 -20.53 14.57
CA LEU A 64 15.44 -20.63 13.12
C LEU A 64 14.13 -20.12 12.46
N CYS A 65 12.98 -20.57 12.95
CA CYS A 65 11.69 -20.10 12.47
C CYS A 65 11.54 -18.58 12.66
N TYR A 66 11.97 -18.03 13.80
CA TYR A 66 11.97 -16.60 14.02
C TYR A 66 12.87 -15.85 13.05
N LEU A 67 14.06 -16.35 12.78
CA LEU A 67 14.98 -15.76 11.80
C LEU A 67 14.38 -15.77 10.38
N LEU A 68 13.63 -16.81 10.02
CA LEU A 68 13.02 -16.93 8.70
C LEU A 68 11.72 -16.11 8.57
N PHE A 69 10.84 -16.17 9.58
CA PHE A 69 9.47 -15.64 9.50
C PHE A 69 9.19 -14.53 10.52
N GLY A 70 9.93 -14.47 11.61
CA GLY A 70 9.71 -13.53 12.69
C GLY A 70 10.28 -12.13 12.41
N ILE A 71 11.40 -12.02 11.72
CA ILE A 71 12.05 -10.74 11.48
C ILE A 71 11.40 -10.04 10.31
N ASN A 72 10.78 -8.88 10.56
CA ASN A 72 10.27 -8.01 9.50
C ASN A 72 11.44 -7.29 8.79
N ARG A 73 12.01 -7.95 7.77
CA ARG A 73 13.15 -7.44 6.99
C ARG A 73 12.76 -6.29 6.07
N VAL A 74 11.48 -6.14 5.81
CA VAL A 74 10.89 -5.08 4.98
C VAL A 74 11.11 -3.71 5.62
N ASN A 75 10.79 -3.57 6.91
CA ASN A 75 11.02 -2.34 7.65
C ASN A 75 12.52 -1.95 7.73
N ARG A 76 13.43 -2.91 7.71
CA ARG A 76 14.87 -2.61 7.75
C ARG A 76 15.38 -2.01 6.43
N LYS A 77 14.86 -2.46 5.27
CA LYS A 77 15.23 -1.88 3.96
C LYS A 77 14.64 -0.48 3.84
N ALA A 78 13.40 -0.30 4.26
CA ALA A 78 12.72 1.00 4.30
C ALA A 78 13.46 2.01 5.21
N MET A 79 13.87 1.60 6.41
CA MET A 79 14.65 2.46 7.32
C MET A 79 16.05 2.83 6.76
N ARG A 80 16.71 1.93 6.03
CA ARG A 80 18.00 2.24 5.38
C ARG A 80 17.85 3.25 4.26
N LEU A 81 16.78 3.16 3.47
CA LEU A 81 16.48 4.14 2.41
C LEU A 81 16.14 5.51 3.00
N ARG A 82 15.49 5.55 4.17
CA ARG A 82 15.21 6.79 4.91
C ARG A 82 16.48 7.47 5.43
N ALA A 83 17.42 6.71 5.99
CA ALA A 83 18.67 7.25 6.54
C ALA A 83 19.54 7.92 5.47
N ALA A 84 19.34 7.60 4.20
CA ALA A 84 20.05 8.19 3.07
C ALA A 84 19.43 9.50 2.56
N ARG A 85 18.24 9.89 3.03
CA ARG A 85 17.57 11.14 2.61
C ARG A 85 17.41 12.10 3.79
N PRO A 86 17.85 13.38 3.65
CA PRO A 86 17.55 14.39 4.66
C PRO A 86 16.04 14.54 4.78
N ALA A 87 15.51 14.32 5.98
CA ALA A 87 14.11 14.60 6.28
C ALA A 87 13.87 16.11 6.15
N LYS A 88 13.20 16.54 5.09
CA LYS A 88 12.49 17.82 5.08
C LYS A 88 11.26 17.67 5.99
N SER A 89 11.49 17.59 7.27
CA SER A 89 10.47 17.63 8.30
C SER A 89 10.51 19.00 8.95
N GLU A 90 10.00 19.98 8.27
CA GLU A 90 9.36 21.06 9.00
C GLU A 90 7.99 20.51 9.39
N LEU A 91 7.69 20.52 10.70
CA LEU A 91 6.34 20.37 11.24
C LEU A 91 5.48 21.39 10.50
N SER A 92 4.85 20.97 9.42
CA SER A 92 4.06 21.84 8.60
C SER A 92 2.90 22.34 9.45
N ASN A 93 2.95 23.62 9.80
CA ASN A 93 1.80 24.34 10.29
C ASN A 93 0.63 23.97 9.37
N LEU A 94 -0.55 23.73 9.98
CA LEU A 94 -1.80 23.73 9.24
C LEU A 94 -1.75 24.97 8.35
N GLY A 95 -1.61 24.81 7.05
CA GLY A 95 -1.72 25.92 6.12
C GLY A 95 -2.97 26.73 6.49
N SER A 96 -3.02 28.01 6.18
CA SER A 96 -4.16 28.91 6.50
C SER A 96 -5.53 28.30 6.22
N ALA A 97 -5.61 27.39 5.26
CA ALA A 97 -6.80 26.66 4.82
C ALA A 97 -7.47 25.77 5.88
N GLY A 98 -6.79 25.38 6.93
CA GLY A 98 -7.36 24.51 7.98
C GLY A 98 -8.03 25.29 9.13
N ARG A 99 -8.01 26.63 9.12
CA ARG A 99 -8.51 27.45 10.24
C ARG A 99 -10.05 27.53 10.28
N ASP A 100 -10.69 27.43 9.12
CA ASP A 100 -12.15 27.59 8.99
C ASP A 100 -12.90 26.24 9.00
N LEU A 101 -12.19 25.15 9.32
CA LEU A 101 -12.80 23.83 9.39
C LEU A 101 -13.58 23.64 10.71
N PRO A 102 -14.71 22.91 10.69
CA PRO A 102 -15.36 22.46 11.90
C PRO A 102 -14.38 21.74 12.84
N PRO A 103 -14.53 21.87 14.19
CA PRO A 103 -13.52 21.37 15.15
C PRO A 103 -13.14 19.90 14.96
N HIS A 104 -14.10 19.03 14.61
CA HIS A 104 -13.85 17.61 14.37
C HIS A 104 -13.02 17.35 13.10
N LEU A 105 -13.22 18.13 12.04
CA LEU A 105 -12.43 18.06 10.81
C LEU A 105 -11.07 18.75 10.97
N ALA A 106 -10.98 19.82 11.78
CA ALA A 106 -9.71 20.47 12.09
C ALA A 106 -8.75 19.53 12.83
N SER A 107 -9.26 18.66 13.72
CA SER A 107 -8.44 17.66 14.39
C SER A 107 -7.94 16.57 13.41
N LEU A 108 -8.80 16.12 12.51
CA LEU A 108 -8.42 15.18 11.44
C LEU A 108 -7.41 15.80 10.47
N ALA A 109 -7.58 17.05 10.10
CA ALA A 109 -6.65 17.78 9.24
C ALA A 109 -5.26 17.91 9.87
N ARG A 110 -5.18 18.17 11.19
CA ARG A 110 -3.92 18.16 11.95
C ARG A 110 -3.27 16.78 11.95
N LEU A 111 -4.04 15.74 12.30
CA LEU A 111 -3.54 14.37 12.28
C LEU A 111 -2.96 14.03 10.90
N GLY A 112 -3.69 14.35 9.83
CA GLY A 112 -3.24 14.13 8.46
C GLY A 112 -1.92 14.86 8.15
N GLY A 113 -1.76 16.10 8.62
CA GLY A 113 -0.52 16.86 8.49
C GLY A 113 0.65 16.21 9.22
N THR A 114 0.45 15.86 10.49
CA THR A 114 1.47 15.22 11.32
C THR A 114 1.90 13.86 10.76
N VAL A 115 0.94 13.05 10.27
CA VAL A 115 1.21 11.70 9.75
C VAL A 115 1.87 11.73 8.38
N SER A 116 1.45 12.64 7.49
CA SER A 116 1.95 12.70 6.11
C SER A 116 3.16 13.61 5.92
N GLY A 117 3.33 14.61 6.77
CA GLY A 117 4.29 15.71 6.57
C GLY A 117 3.91 16.64 5.43
N LYS A 118 2.68 16.55 4.91
CA LYS A 118 2.19 17.35 3.78
C LYS A 118 1.09 18.31 4.22
N GLU A 119 1.01 19.45 3.55
CA GLU A 119 0.00 20.46 3.81
C GLU A 119 -1.37 20.10 3.23
N LEU A 120 -2.42 20.60 3.85
CA LEU A 120 -3.77 20.57 3.30
C LEU A 120 -3.93 21.76 2.36
N LEU A 121 -4.12 21.49 1.09
CA LEU A 121 -4.11 22.50 0.01
C LEU A 121 -5.53 22.87 -0.42
N PRO A 122 -5.87 24.16 -0.49
CA PRO A 122 -7.13 24.64 -1.04
C PRO A 122 -7.07 24.75 -2.57
N GLY A 123 -8.20 25.05 -3.19
CA GLY A 123 -8.29 25.33 -4.63
C GLY A 123 -8.15 24.09 -5.51
N ASN A 124 -8.60 22.95 -5.02
CA ASN A 124 -8.62 21.72 -5.81
C ASN A 124 -10.04 21.39 -6.28
N ARG A 125 -10.11 20.66 -7.40
CA ARG A 125 -11.31 19.96 -7.84
C ARG A 125 -11.05 18.46 -7.80
N CYS A 126 -11.94 17.73 -7.13
CA CYS A 126 -11.90 16.27 -7.05
C CYS A 126 -13.22 15.72 -7.60
N THR A 127 -13.17 15.08 -8.75
CA THR A 127 -14.35 14.50 -9.43
C THR A 127 -14.33 12.99 -9.28
N PRO A 128 -15.33 12.39 -8.61
CA PRO A 128 -15.43 10.94 -8.52
C PRO A 128 -15.84 10.35 -9.88
N LEU A 129 -15.20 9.22 -10.24
CA LEU A 129 -15.45 8.44 -11.46
C LEU A 129 -15.78 7.00 -11.04
N PHE A 130 -17.01 6.58 -11.30
CA PHE A 130 -17.51 5.29 -10.86
C PHE A 130 -17.31 4.20 -11.91
N GLY A 131 -16.37 3.29 -11.62
CA GLY A 131 -16.03 2.18 -12.50
C GLY A 131 -15.22 2.60 -13.74
N GLY A 132 -14.75 1.59 -14.47
CA GLY A 132 -13.90 1.81 -15.65
C GLY A 132 -14.62 2.48 -16.81
N THR A 133 -15.94 2.34 -16.91
CA THR A 133 -16.76 2.97 -17.96
C THR A 133 -16.77 4.50 -17.89
N GLU A 134 -16.58 5.07 -16.70
CA GLU A 134 -16.43 6.52 -16.53
C GLU A 134 -14.95 6.92 -16.54
N ALA A 135 -14.10 6.17 -15.83
CA ALA A 135 -12.73 6.59 -15.59
C ALA A 135 -11.83 6.43 -16.82
N TYR A 136 -11.88 5.28 -17.51
CA TYR A 136 -10.95 5.07 -18.61
C TYR A 136 -11.12 6.02 -19.80
N PRO A 137 -12.35 6.38 -20.24
CA PRO A 137 -12.51 7.41 -21.27
C PRO A 137 -11.90 8.73 -20.86
N GLN A 138 -12.08 9.18 -19.61
CA GLN A 138 -11.52 10.44 -19.11
C GLN A 138 -9.97 10.37 -19.04
N MET A 139 -9.42 9.25 -18.61
CA MET A 139 -7.96 9.03 -18.56
C MET A 139 -7.37 9.03 -19.98
N LEU A 140 -7.98 8.30 -20.93
CA LEU A 140 -7.54 8.24 -22.34
C LEU A 140 -7.65 9.60 -23.01
N GLN A 141 -8.74 10.34 -22.76
CA GLN A 141 -8.90 11.69 -23.25
C GLN A 141 -7.80 12.61 -22.72
N ALA A 142 -7.48 12.55 -21.42
CA ALA A 142 -6.40 13.34 -20.84
C ALA A 142 -5.05 13.03 -21.50
N ILE A 143 -4.75 11.75 -21.80
CA ILE A 143 -3.54 11.34 -22.53
C ILE A 143 -3.53 11.87 -23.96
N CYS A 144 -4.68 11.85 -24.65
CA CYS A 144 -4.81 12.45 -25.98
C CYS A 144 -4.57 13.96 -25.99
N GLU A 145 -5.01 14.68 -24.97
CA GLU A 145 -4.89 16.13 -24.81
C GLU A 145 -3.53 16.58 -24.28
N ALA A 146 -2.70 15.66 -23.79
CA ALA A 146 -1.38 15.93 -23.22
C ALA A 146 -0.48 16.68 -24.19
N LYS A 147 0.22 17.72 -23.69
CA LYS A 147 1.12 18.59 -24.46
C LYS A 147 2.59 18.45 -24.09
N HIS A 148 2.88 18.08 -22.83
CA HIS A 148 4.24 18.12 -22.30
C HIS A 148 4.67 16.78 -21.72
N SER A 149 3.94 16.24 -20.74
CA SER A 149 4.36 15.06 -20.01
C SER A 149 3.20 14.19 -19.54
N ILE A 150 3.49 12.89 -19.46
CA ILE A 150 2.61 11.88 -18.89
C ILE A 150 3.43 10.99 -17.95
N ALA A 151 3.00 10.91 -16.70
CA ALA A 151 3.52 9.95 -15.71
C ALA A 151 2.40 8.99 -15.30
N LEU A 152 2.61 7.70 -15.53
CA LEU A 152 1.62 6.65 -15.26
C LEU A 152 2.23 5.57 -14.36
N ALA A 153 1.60 5.30 -13.22
CA ALA A 153 1.93 4.16 -12.37
C ALA A 153 0.72 3.23 -12.22
N SER A 154 0.93 1.93 -12.40
CA SER A 154 -0.11 0.91 -12.23
C SER A 154 0.47 -0.37 -11.66
N TYR A 155 -0.24 -0.99 -10.69
CA TYR A 155 0.13 -2.30 -10.18
C TYR A 155 -0.13 -3.40 -11.20
N ILE A 156 -1.30 -3.37 -11.83
CA ILE A 156 -1.67 -4.24 -12.94
C ILE A 156 -1.80 -3.38 -14.20
N PHE A 157 -1.03 -3.70 -15.23
CA PHE A 157 -1.19 -3.14 -16.56
C PHE A 157 -1.27 -4.28 -17.57
N GLU A 158 -2.46 -4.52 -18.07
CA GLU A 158 -2.71 -5.56 -19.07
C GLU A 158 -2.35 -5.04 -20.47
N GLY A 159 -1.63 -5.81 -21.28
CA GLY A 159 -1.25 -5.40 -22.64
C GLY A 159 -2.34 -5.68 -23.70
N LYS A 160 -3.53 -6.15 -23.30
CA LYS A 160 -4.64 -6.50 -24.18
C LYS A 160 -5.93 -5.77 -23.77
N GLY A 161 -6.91 -5.75 -24.68
CA GLY A 161 -8.21 -5.12 -24.39
C GLY A 161 -8.05 -3.63 -24.09
N ILE A 162 -8.57 -3.19 -22.93
CA ILE A 162 -8.44 -1.78 -22.52
C ILE A 162 -6.97 -1.36 -22.40
N GLY A 163 -6.10 -2.24 -21.94
CA GLY A 163 -4.68 -1.92 -21.81
C GLY A 163 -4.00 -1.67 -23.15
N ALA A 164 -4.39 -2.36 -24.23
CA ALA A 164 -3.90 -2.06 -25.58
C ALA A 164 -4.28 -0.63 -26.01
N LEU A 165 -5.50 -0.18 -25.68
CA LEU A 165 -5.93 1.20 -25.96
C LEU A 165 -5.05 2.22 -25.20
N PHE A 166 -4.68 1.93 -23.96
CA PHE A 166 -3.73 2.77 -23.22
C PHE A 166 -2.36 2.77 -23.88
N VAL A 167 -1.82 1.61 -24.29
CA VAL A 167 -0.53 1.52 -25.00
C VAL A 167 -0.56 2.37 -26.26
N ASP A 168 -1.57 2.20 -27.10
CA ASP A 168 -1.71 2.93 -28.36
C ASP A 168 -1.82 4.44 -28.15
N THR A 169 -2.62 4.86 -27.14
CA THR A 169 -2.82 6.27 -26.83
C THR A 169 -1.55 6.93 -26.29
N LEU A 170 -0.79 6.21 -25.44
CA LEU A 170 0.51 6.66 -24.93
C LEU A 170 1.55 6.73 -26.06
N ALA A 171 1.54 5.78 -27.00
CA ALA A 171 2.41 5.80 -28.17
C ALA A 171 2.10 7.02 -29.08
N GLN A 172 0.83 7.31 -29.29
CA GLN A 172 0.41 8.51 -30.03
C GLN A 172 0.83 9.81 -29.29
N ALA A 173 0.69 9.87 -27.96
CA ALA A 173 1.17 11.03 -27.21
C ALA A 173 2.69 11.21 -27.39
N ARG A 174 3.47 10.14 -27.29
CA ARG A 174 4.91 10.17 -27.55
C ARG A 174 5.24 10.64 -28.97
N SER A 175 4.51 10.18 -29.99
CA SER A 175 4.75 10.62 -31.40
C SER A 175 4.49 12.11 -31.60
N ARG A 176 3.67 12.72 -30.74
CA ARG A 176 3.46 14.19 -30.69
C ARG A 176 4.58 14.95 -29.97
N GLY A 177 5.58 14.23 -29.42
CA GLY A 177 6.68 14.84 -28.65
C GLY A 177 6.43 14.93 -27.15
N VAL A 178 5.36 14.32 -26.63
CA VAL A 178 5.07 14.28 -25.19
C VAL A 178 6.06 13.34 -24.51
N SER A 179 6.64 13.76 -23.38
CA SER A 179 7.48 12.92 -22.55
C SER A 179 6.64 11.93 -21.75
N VAL A 180 6.79 10.63 -22.00
CA VAL A 180 5.97 9.58 -21.38
C VAL A 180 6.83 8.67 -20.51
N LYS A 181 6.48 8.57 -19.23
CA LYS A 181 7.12 7.66 -18.27
C LYS A 181 6.08 6.76 -17.62
N VAL A 182 6.33 5.45 -17.63
CA VAL A 182 5.41 4.44 -17.11
C VAL A 182 6.11 3.58 -16.06
N LEU A 183 5.48 3.42 -14.90
CA LEU A 183 5.95 2.58 -13.80
C LEU A 183 4.99 1.40 -13.60
N ILE A 184 5.49 0.18 -13.75
CA ILE A 184 4.69 -1.06 -13.59
C ILE A 184 5.31 -1.88 -12.46
N ASP A 185 4.48 -2.53 -11.63
CA ASP A 185 4.99 -3.48 -10.64
C ASP A 185 5.49 -4.77 -11.33
N ASP A 186 6.72 -5.18 -11.01
CA ASP A 186 7.38 -6.31 -11.68
C ASP A 186 6.67 -7.67 -11.46
N ALA A 187 5.99 -7.84 -10.32
CA ALA A 187 5.32 -9.11 -10.04
C ALA A 187 4.23 -9.42 -11.06
N TYR A 188 3.43 -8.43 -11.42
CA TYR A 188 2.38 -8.62 -12.41
C TYR A 188 2.95 -8.72 -13.82
N ALA A 189 3.95 -7.90 -14.14
CA ALA A 189 4.59 -7.92 -15.47
C ALA A 189 5.16 -9.30 -15.84
N ARG A 190 5.66 -10.05 -14.84
CA ARG A 190 6.21 -11.41 -15.08
C ARG A 190 5.19 -12.53 -14.98
N LEU A 191 4.17 -12.39 -14.12
CA LEU A 191 3.18 -13.45 -13.88
C LEU A 191 2.03 -13.43 -14.89
N SER A 192 1.80 -12.31 -15.58
CA SER A 192 0.75 -12.21 -16.59
C SER A 192 1.27 -12.60 -17.97
N ASN A 193 0.45 -13.35 -18.72
CA ASN A 193 0.68 -13.61 -20.15
C ASN A 193 0.47 -12.37 -21.03
N SER A 194 0.45 -11.18 -20.44
CA SER A 194 0.14 -9.92 -21.09
C SER A 194 1.36 -9.02 -21.06
N ASP A 195 2.07 -8.94 -22.17
CA ASP A 195 3.31 -8.17 -22.29
C ASP A 195 3.05 -6.67 -22.53
N ALA A 196 2.46 -5.98 -21.54
CA ALA A 196 2.33 -4.52 -21.58
C ALA A 196 3.70 -3.84 -21.54
N TYR A 197 4.65 -4.40 -20.80
CA TYR A 197 6.01 -3.86 -20.68
C TYR A 197 6.73 -3.86 -22.03
N GLY A 198 6.72 -4.99 -22.74
CA GLY A 198 7.32 -5.11 -24.07
C GLY A 198 6.62 -4.22 -25.09
N ALA A 199 5.28 -4.19 -25.09
CA ALA A 199 4.50 -3.35 -26.00
C ALA A 199 4.84 -1.86 -25.84
N LEU A 200 4.88 -1.34 -24.61
CA LEU A 200 5.28 0.04 -24.35
C LEU A 200 6.70 0.34 -24.82
N ARG A 201 7.64 -0.56 -24.56
CA ARG A 201 9.04 -0.40 -25.01
C ARG A 201 9.21 -0.41 -26.52
N LEU A 202 8.43 -1.25 -27.23
CA LEU A 202 8.44 -1.26 -28.69
C LEU A 202 8.05 0.11 -29.29
N HIS A 203 7.16 0.83 -28.63
CA HIS A 203 6.82 2.21 -28.97
C HIS A 203 7.80 3.25 -28.44
N GLY A 204 8.94 2.83 -27.88
CA GLY A 204 9.98 3.69 -27.35
C GLY A 204 9.60 4.46 -26.09
N ILE A 205 8.54 4.05 -25.38
CA ILE A 205 8.13 4.65 -24.12
C ILE A 205 9.13 4.24 -23.02
N ASP A 206 9.47 5.18 -22.13
CA ASP A 206 10.34 4.92 -21.00
C ASP A 206 9.55 4.20 -19.90
N VAL A 207 9.86 2.92 -19.67
CA VAL A 207 9.15 2.06 -18.71
C VAL A 207 10.12 1.58 -17.64
N ALA A 208 9.72 1.75 -16.38
CA ALA A 208 10.40 1.20 -15.23
C ALA A 208 9.59 0.05 -14.61
N LEU A 209 10.32 -0.95 -14.08
CA LEU A 209 9.74 -2.01 -13.26
C LEU A 209 10.03 -1.73 -11.80
N PHE A 210 8.96 -1.64 -10.99
CA PHE A 210 9.11 -1.44 -9.56
C PHE A 210 9.53 -2.74 -8.87
N ASN A 211 10.62 -2.67 -8.08
CA ASN A 211 11.13 -3.76 -7.24
C ASN A 211 11.35 -5.09 -7.99
N PRO A 212 12.14 -5.12 -9.09
CA PRO A 212 12.49 -6.36 -9.76
C PRO A 212 13.27 -7.28 -8.80
N PRO A 213 12.98 -8.60 -8.75
CA PRO A 213 13.75 -9.51 -7.92
C PRO A 213 15.16 -9.66 -8.48
N VAL A 214 16.15 -9.20 -7.71
CA VAL A 214 17.58 -9.29 -8.08
C VAL A 214 18.08 -10.74 -8.05
N ILE A 215 17.43 -11.62 -7.28
CA ILE A 215 17.73 -13.05 -7.20
C ILE A 215 16.40 -13.81 -7.06
N PRO A 216 16.13 -14.87 -7.88
CA PRO A 216 14.88 -15.64 -7.82
C PRO A 216 14.57 -16.28 -6.45
N ALA A 217 15.60 -16.56 -5.64
CA ALA A 217 15.49 -17.19 -4.33
C ALA A 217 15.14 -16.21 -3.18
N ARG A 218 15.11 -14.88 -3.40
CA ARG A 218 14.76 -13.92 -2.35
C ARG A 218 13.25 -13.69 -2.29
N LEU A 219 12.52 -14.62 -1.72
CA LEU A 219 11.10 -14.52 -1.34
C LEU A 219 10.77 -13.26 -0.49
N HIS A 220 11.77 -12.64 0.12
CA HIS A 220 11.63 -11.51 1.03
C HIS A 220 11.22 -10.18 0.35
N GLY A 221 11.29 -10.08 -0.98
CA GLY A 221 10.84 -8.90 -1.74
C GLY A 221 9.38 -8.99 -2.20
N LEU A 222 8.73 -10.14 -2.06
CA LEU A 222 7.37 -10.35 -2.55
C LEU A 222 6.31 -9.49 -1.85
N HIS A 223 6.58 -9.01 -0.64
CA HIS A 223 5.66 -8.16 0.14
C HIS A 223 5.80 -6.67 -0.18
N LEU A 224 6.87 -6.24 -0.85
CA LEU A 224 7.12 -4.85 -1.21
C LEU A 224 6.57 -4.59 -2.62
N ARG A 225 5.27 -4.28 -2.73
CA ARG A 225 4.59 -4.01 -3.99
C ARG A 225 4.10 -2.58 -4.06
N ASN A 226 4.23 -1.98 -5.24
CA ASN A 226 3.67 -0.67 -5.50
C ASN A 226 2.21 -0.81 -5.95
N HIS A 227 1.28 -0.69 -5.01
CA HIS A 227 -0.15 -0.75 -5.28
C HIS A 227 -0.75 0.59 -5.75
N ARG A 228 0.06 1.63 -5.94
CA ARG A 228 -0.41 2.95 -6.35
C ARG A 228 -0.90 2.91 -7.81
N LYS A 229 -1.98 3.62 -8.06
CA LYS A 229 -2.52 3.87 -9.38
C LYS A 229 -2.55 5.36 -9.55
N LEU A 230 -1.66 5.87 -10.40
CA LEU A 230 -1.48 7.29 -10.64
C LEU A 230 -1.37 7.52 -12.15
N LEU A 231 -2.12 8.47 -12.67
CA LEU A 231 -1.87 9.08 -13.97
C LEU A 231 -1.78 10.58 -13.73
N ILE A 232 -0.70 11.18 -14.16
CA ILE A 232 -0.49 12.63 -14.07
C ILE A 232 -0.18 13.13 -15.46
N VAL A 233 -0.95 14.10 -15.94
CA VAL A 233 -0.83 14.70 -17.27
C VAL A 233 -0.43 16.16 -17.10
N ASP A 234 0.62 16.54 -17.79
CA ASP A 234 1.16 17.92 -17.85
C ASP A 234 1.37 18.56 -16.46
N GLY A 235 1.54 17.73 -15.41
CA GLY A 235 1.80 18.17 -14.05
C GLY A 235 0.64 18.84 -13.31
N TYR A 236 -0.56 18.96 -13.91
CA TYR A 236 -1.70 19.66 -13.30
C TYR A 236 -3.02 18.87 -13.29
N ARG A 237 -3.16 17.83 -14.07
CA ARG A 237 -4.33 16.94 -14.09
C ARG A 237 -3.90 15.54 -13.61
N GLY A 238 -4.51 15.06 -12.57
CA GLY A 238 -4.16 13.78 -11.95
C GLY A 238 -5.35 12.83 -11.88
N PHE A 239 -5.08 11.52 -11.93
CA PHE A 239 -6.07 10.48 -11.68
C PHE A 239 -5.49 9.51 -10.66
N THR A 240 -6.29 9.13 -9.68
CA THR A 240 -5.92 8.12 -8.68
C THR A 240 -7.14 7.39 -8.16
N GLY A 241 -6.95 6.19 -7.66
CA GLY A 241 -8.03 5.38 -7.12
C GLY A 241 -7.69 3.90 -7.03
N GLY A 242 -8.69 3.04 -6.98
CA GLY A 242 -8.49 1.59 -6.85
C GLY A 242 -8.27 0.85 -8.16
N MET A 243 -8.68 1.43 -9.29
CA MET A 243 -8.66 0.71 -10.57
C MET A 243 -7.26 0.59 -11.15
N ASN A 244 -6.92 -0.64 -11.54
CA ASN A 244 -5.78 -0.95 -12.37
C ASN A 244 -6.16 -0.78 -13.86
N ILE A 245 -5.19 -0.81 -14.76
CA ILE A 245 -5.45 -0.92 -16.21
C ILE A 245 -5.67 -2.38 -16.56
N HIS A 246 -6.91 -2.85 -16.35
CA HIS A 246 -7.26 -4.28 -16.39
C HIS A 246 -8.67 -4.49 -16.90
N ARG A 247 -8.85 -5.48 -17.77
CA ARG A 247 -10.11 -5.77 -18.48
C ARG A 247 -11.35 -5.94 -17.56
N PRO A 248 -11.27 -6.58 -16.38
CA PRO A 248 -12.45 -6.71 -15.50
C PRO A 248 -13.11 -5.41 -15.07
N TYR A 249 -12.41 -4.28 -15.11
CA TYR A 249 -13.01 -2.96 -14.86
C TYR A 249 -13.69 -2.37 -16.10
N TRP A 250 -13.48 -2.98 -17.29
CA TRP A 250 -13.95 -2.47 -18.58
C TRP A 250 -14.84 -3.47 -19.30
N CYS A 251 -16.12 -3.46 -19.00
CA CYS A 251 -17.12 -4.32 -19.61
C CYS A 251 -18.24 -3.46 -20.25
N PRO A 252 -17.98 -2.71 -21.35
CA PRO A 252 -18.95 -1.76 -21.91
C PRO A 252 -20.22 -2.42 -22.44
N LYS A 253 -20.17 -3.73 -22.80
CA LYS A 253 -21.32 -4.50 -23.27
C LYS A 253 -22.17 -5.10 -22.14
N ALA A 254 -21.62 -5.19 -20.92
CA ALA A 254 -22.28 -5.73 -19.73
C ALA A 254 -21.75 -4.98 -18.49
N PRO A 255 -22.10 -3.69 -18.31
CA PRO A 255 -21.53 -2.85 -17.24
C PRO A 255 -21.77 -3.40 -15.85
N GLU A 256 -22.87 -4.15 -15.66
CA GLU A 256 -23.22 -4.80 -14.40
C GLU A 256 -22.23 -5.91 -13.97
N SER A 257 -21.53 -6.52 -14.93
CA SER A 257 -20.52 -7.54 -14.69
C SER A 257 -19.13 -6.96 -14.41
N ALA A 258 -18.92 -5.65 -14.63
CA ALA A 258 -17.66 -5.00 -14.37
C ALA A 258 -17.37 -4.89 -12.87
N PHE A 259 -16.08 -4.92 -12.52
CA PHE A 259 -15.66 -4.63 -11.16
C PHE A 259 -16.04 -3.20 -10.78
N ARG A 260 -16.69 -3.08 -9.62
CA ARG A 260 -17.14 -1.78 -9.11
C ARG A 260 -16.05 -1.16 -8.25
N ASP A 261 -15.54 -0.04 -8.70
CA ASP A 261 -14.48 0.69 -8.02
C ASP A 261 -14.66 2.19 -8.16
N LEU A 262 -13.93 2.94 -7.37
CA LEU A 262 -13.90 4.39 -7.42
C LEU A 262 -12.53 4.87 -7.89
N HIS A 263 -12.53 5.75 -8.88
CA HIS A 263 -11.38 6.56 -9.27
C HIS A 263 -11.71 8.03 -9.06
N LEU A 264 -10.70 8.85 -8.97
CA LEU A 264 -10.84 10.30 -8.83
C LEU A 264 -10.04 10.97 -9.92
N GLU A 265 -10.66 11.88 -10.63
CA GLU A 265 -9.95 12.91 -11.36
C GLU A 265 -9.69 14.07 -10.41
N VAL A 266 -8.47 14.55 -10.39
CA VAL A 266 -8.00 15.58 -9.46
C VAL A 266 -7.28 16.65 -10.24
N SER A 267 -7.59 17.91 -9.97
CA SER A 267 -6.88 19.06 -10.51
C SER A 267 -6.65 20.10 -9.43
N GLY A 268 -5.60 20.89 -9.59
CA GLY A 268 -5.21 21.91 -8.61
C GLY A 268 -3.92 21.58 -7.88
N PRO A 269 -3.59 22.33 -6.82
CA PRO A 269 -2.29 22.25 -6.14
C PRO A 269 -1.93 20.86 -5.60
N VAL A 270 -2.92 20.01 -5.23
CA VAL A 270 -2.67 18.66 -4.70
C VAL A 270 -2.01 17.73 -5.73
N VAL A 271 -2.11 18.02 -7.02
CA VAL A 271 -1.41 17.25 -8.06
C VAL A 271 0.10 17.35 -7.91
N GLY A 272 0.62 18.46 -7.37
CA GLY A 272 2.03 18.56 -6.98
C GLY A 272 2.46 17.49 -5.98
N GLN A 273 1.61 17.16 -5.01
CA GLN A 273 1.90 16.08 -4.05
C GLN A 273 1.81 14.68 -4.69
N MET A 274 1.02 14.51 -5.76
CA MET A 274 1.01 13.28 -6.57
C MET A 274 2.29 13.16 -7.39
N ARG A 275 2.79 14.27 -7.97
CA ARG A 275 4.09 14.34 -8.67
C ARG A 275 5.22 13.85 -7.77
N GLU A 276 5.37 14.44 -6.58
CA GLU A 276 6.39 14.03 -5.59
C GLU A 276 6.35 12.54 -5.28
N THR A 277 5.15 11.94 -5.23
CA THR A 277 4.98 10.51 -4.99
C THR A 277 5.49 9.68 -6.18
N PHE A 278 5.14 10.08 -7.41
CA PHE A 278 5.61 9.42 -8.62
C PHE A 278 7.13 9.57 -8.80
N GLU A 279 7.68 10.77 -8.60
CA GLU A 279 9.11 11.06 -8.69
C GLU A 279 9.93 10.16 -7.77
N ARG A 280 9.45 9.96 -6.53
CA ARG A 280 10.09 9.06 -5.58
C ARG A 280 10.07 7.61 -6.05
N ASP A 281 8.91 7.11 -6.48
CA ASP A 281 8.76 5.74 -6.95
C ASP A 281 9.60 5.50 -8.22
N TRP A 282 9.71 6.51 -9.09
CA TRP A 282 10.55 6.48 -10.28
C TRP A 282 12.04 6.40 -9.92
N TYR A 283 12.47 7.29 -9.03
CA TYR A 283 13.85 7.29 -8.54
C TYR A 283 14.24 5.97 -7.88
N ASP A 284 13.36 5.41 -7.05
CA ASP A 284 13.58 4.12 -6.38
C ASP A 284 13.69 2.96 -7.38
N SER A 285 13.13 3.12 -8.60
CA SER A 285 13.13 2.08 -9.64
C SER A 285 14.24 2.23 -10.68
N LYS A 286 14.66 3.46 -10.98
CA LYS A 286 15.60 3.78 -12.07
C LYS A 286 16.86 4.54 -11.61
N GLU A 287 16.89 5.04 -10.37
CA GLU A 287 17.92 5.95 -9.85
C GLU A 287 18.05 7.24 -10.69
N GLU A 288 16.95 7.62 -11.37
CA GLU A 288 16.84 8.81 -12.22
C GLU A 288 15.94 9.85 -11.52
N GLU A 289 16.44 11.06 -11.31
CA GLU A 289 15.65 12.18 -10.82
C GLU A 289 14.83 12.79 -11.96
N LEU A 290 13.55 13.05 -11.68
CA LEU A 290 12.69 13.83 -12.56
C LEU A 290 12.74 15.28 -12.12
N ASP A 291 13.30 16.14 -12.98
CA ASP A 291 13.37 17.55 -12.74
C ASP A 291 12.11 18.30 -13.19
N GLU A 292 12.03 19.59 -12.91
CA GLU A 292 10.90 20.43 -13.32
C GLU A 292 10.74 20.50 -14.86
N SER A 293 11.80 20.19 -15.64
CA SER A 293 11.73 20.19 -17.10
C SER A 293 10.82 19.08 -17.64
N PHE A 294 10.76 17.93 -16.94
CA PHE A 294 9.81 16.89 -17.28
C PHE A 294 8.35 17.36 -17.12
N TRP A 295 8.08 18.16 -16.08
CA TRP A 295 6.74 18.60 -15.77
C TRP A 295 6.31 19.89 -16.49
N THR A 296 7.07 20.48 -17.36
CA THR A 296 7.02 21.79 -18.02
C THR A 296 5.68 22.55 -18.10
N GLY A 297 4.60 21.94 -17.66
CA GLY A 297 3.37 22.62 -17.32
C GLY A 297 3.53 23.30 -15.96
N LYS A 298 3.12 24.54 -15.81
CA LYS A 298 2.99 25.20 -14.51
C LYS A 298 2.26 24.24 -13.58
N SER A 299 2.85 23.92 -12.43
CA SER A 299 2.11 23.27 -11.34
C SER A 299 0.76 23.95 -11.29
N GLY A 300 -0.32 23.19 -11.46
CA GLY A 300 -1.65 23.77 -11.58
C GLY A 300 -1.89 24.70 -10.41
N GLY A 301 -1.96 25.99 -10.68
CA GLY A 301 -2.36 26.96 -9.69
C GLY A 301 -3.76 26.65 -9.17
N PRO A 302 -4.24 27.36 -8.15
CA PRO A 302 -5.61 27.20 -7.68
C PRO A 302 -6.58 27.32 -8.86
N ILE A 303 -7.48 26.34 -8.98
CA ILE A 303 -8.51 26.38 -10.01
C ILE A 303 -9.53 27.42 -9.57
N THR A 304 -9.93 28.30 -10.47
CA THR A 304 -10.84 29.40 -10.17
C THR A 304 -12.19 28.97 -9.56
N ASP A 305 -12.60 27.72 -9.80
CA ASP A 305 -13.81 27.11 -9.25
C ASP A 305 -13.52 25.88 -8.36
N GLY A 306 -12.25 25.68 -7.99
CA GLY A 306 -11.82 24.63 -7.07
C GLY A 306 -12.16 24.99 -5.63
N CYS A 307 -13.15 24.33 -5.04
CA CYS A 307 -13.59 24.56 -3.65
C CYS A 307 -13.12 23.50 -2.66
N SER A 308 -12.40 22.45 -3.12
CA SER A 308 -12.02 21.34 -2.27
C SER A 308 -10.69 21.58 -1.57
N LEU A 309 -10.66 21.24 -0.27
CA LEU A 309 -9.42 21.05 0.47
C LEU A 309 -8.93 19.62 0.23
N ALA A 310 -7.71 19.46 -0.24
CA ALA A 310 -7.17 18.15 -0.53
C ALA A 310 -5.73 17.99 -0.05
N ARG A 311 -5.37 16.75 0.29
CA ARG A 311 -4.02 16.35 0.67
C ARG A 311 -3.72 14.97 0.11
N GLY A 312 -2.58 14.80 -0.54
CA GLY A 312 -2.06 13.51 -0.94
C GLY A 312 -1.41 12.79 0.25
N ILE A 313 -1.96 11.65 0.62
CA ILE A 313 -1.40 10.79 1.67
C ILE A 313 -0.96 9.49 1.01
N GLU A 314 0.33 9.33 0.88
CA GLU A 314 0.91 8.10 0.35
C GLU A 314 0.93 7.00 1.40
N SER A 315 0.56 5.80 0.98
CA SER A 315 0.77 4.57 1.73
C SER A 315 1.51 3.61 0.80
N GLY A 316 2.64 3.14 1.23
CA GLY A 316 3.47 2.31 0.38
C GLY A 316 3.99 1.08 1.10
N PRO A 317 4.75 0.26 0.39
CA PRO A 317 5.36 -0.93 0.98
C PRO A 317 6.50 -0.59 1.94
N ASP A 318 6.73 0.68 2.21
CA ASP A 318 7.80 1.25 3.02
C ASP A 318 7.32 1.67 4.43
N GLU A 319 8.02 2.61 5.02
CA GLU A 319 7.70 3.23 6.30
C GLU A 319 6.33 3.93 6.34
N THR A 320 5.74 4.19 5.18
CA THR A 320 4.45 4.89 5.06
C THR A 320 3.24 3.97 5.25
N LEU A 321 3.46 2.66 5.43
CA LEU A 321 2.40 1.65 5.56
C LEU A 321 1.40 1.96 6.67
N ASP A 322 1.88 2.47 7.82
CA ASP A 322 1.03 2.79 8.97
C ASP A 322 0.28 4.13 8.81
N ARG A 323 0.62 4.98 7.81
CA ARG A 323 0.01 6.32 7.65
C ARG A 323 -1.50 6.23 7.43
N MET A 324 -1.93 5.41 6.50
CA MET A 324 -3.38 5.26 6.21
C MET A 324 -4.16 4.71 7.39
N ARG A 325 -3.55 3.80 8.17
CA ARG A 325 -4.16 3.29 9.39
C ARG A 325 -4.51 4.40 10.38
N TRP A 326 -3.57 5.31 10.65
CA TRP A 326 -3.82 6.45 11.53
C TRP A 326 -4.89 7.41 10.99
N ILE A 327 -4.89 7.62 9.67
CA ILE A 327 -5.91 8.45 9.01
C ILE A 327 -7.29 7.81 9.16
N PHE A 328 -7.43 6.50 8.93
CA PHE A 328 -8.71 5.80 9.09
C PHE A 328 -9.20 5.84 10.53
N ILE A 329 -8.34 5.56 11.51
CA ILE A 329 -8.68 5.67 12.93
C ILE A 329 -9.11 7.11 13.26
N GLY A 330 -8.38 8.11 12.76
CA GLY A 330 -8.71 9.51 12.95
C GLY A 330 -10.05 9.89 12.33
N ALA A 331 -10.34 9.44 11.11
CA ALA A 331 -11.61 9.69 10.44
C ALA A 331 -12.80 9.04 11.17
N ILE A 332 -12.65 7.79 11.62
CA ILE A 332 -13.66 7.09 12.42
C ILE A 332 -13.93 7.83 13.74
N ASN A 333 -12.88 8.31 14.40
CA ASN A 333 -13.02 9.04 15.66
C ASN A 333 -13.60 10.45 15.47
N ALA A 334 -13.34 11.09 14.33
CA ALA A 334 -13.89 12.41 13.99
C ALA A 334 -15.35 12.35 13.53
N ALA A 335 -15.83 11.19 13.12
CA ALA A 335 -17.19 11.03 12.62
C ALA A 335 -18.24 11.34 13.70
N GLN A 336 -19.28 12.10 13.30
CA GLN A 336 -20.36 12.54 14.18
C GLN A 336 -21.70 11.86 13.88
N LYS A 337 -21.98 11.52 12.63
CA LYS A 337 -23.29 10.96 12.20
C LYS A 337 -23.18 9.56 11.61
N LYS A 338 -22.27 9.40 10.64
CA LYS A 338 -22.19 8.16 9.88
C LYS A 338 -20.75 7.85 9.44
N VAL A 339 -20.40 6.56 9.49
CA VAL A 339 -19.19 5.98 8.88
C VAL A 339 -19.64 4.89 7.92
N CYS A 340 -19.26 5.01 6.65
CA CYS A 340 -19.47 3.97 5.65
C CYS A 340 -18.11 3.49 5.14
N ILE A 341 -17.84 2.19 5.27
CA ILE A 341 -16.64 1.54 4.78
C ILE A 341 -17.01 0.52 3.74
N ARG A 342 -16.41 0.63 2.56
CA ARG A 342 -16.54 -0.37 1.50
C ARG A 342 -15.16 -0.93 1.19
N THR A 343 -14.97 -2.22 1.37
CA THR A 343 -13.66 -2.86 1.18
C THR A 343 -13.80 -4.32 0.74
N PRO A 344 -12.93 -4.80 -0.18
CA PRO A 344 -12.92 -6.20 -0.60
C PRO A 344 -12.39 -7.13 0.51
N TYR A 345 -11.51 -6.63 1.36
CA TYR A 345 -10.84 -7.39 2.41
C TYR A 345 -10.94 -6.63 3.73
N PHE A 346 -11.92 -6.98 4.54
CA PHE A 346 -12.10 -6.36 5.85
C PHE A 346 -11.40 -7.18 6.92
N LEU A 347 -10.13 -6.92 7.14
CA LEU A 347 -9.31 -7.55 8.17
C LEU A 347 -8.77 -6.47 9.14
N PRO A 348 -9.65 -5.92 10.00
CA PRO A 348 -9.28 -4.83 10.88
C PRO A 348 -8.35 -5.32 12.00
N ASP A 349 -7.39 -4.48 12.37
CA ASP A 349 -6.60 -4.68 13.58
C ASP A 349 -7.36 -4.24 14.84
N GLN A 350 -6.85 -4.58 16.01
CA GLN A 350 -7.52 -4.29 17.28
C GLN A 350 -7.81 -2.78 17.50
N PRO A 351 -6.89 -1.84 17.20
CA PRO A 351 -7.19 -0.41 17.27
C PRO A 351 -8.34 0.03 16.35
N THR A 352 -8.42 -0.52 15.15
CA THR A 352 -9.52 -0.22 14.20
C THR A 352 -10.84 -0.78 14.71
N ILE A 353 -10.86 -2.02 15.25
CA ILE A 353 -12.03 -2.62 15.90
C ILE A 353 -12.51 -1.73 17.03
N ALA A 354 -11.61 -1.32 17.93
CA ALA A 354 -11.94 -0.44 19.04
C ALA A 354 -12.48 0.93 18.59
N ALA A 355 -11.89 1.52 17.55
CA ALA A 355 -12.36 2.79 17.00
C ALA A 355 -13.78 2.69 16.41
N LEU A 356 -14.08 1.61 15.66
CA LEU A 356 -15.41 1.35 15.10
C LEU A 356 -16.46 1.13 16.20
N GLY A 357 -16.14 0.30 17.21
CA GLY A 357 -17.00 0.07 18.35
C GLY A 357 -17.26 1.35 19.14
N ALA A 358 -16.22 2.14 19.42
CA ALA A 358 -16.36 3.41 20.11
C ALA A 358 -17.20 4.43 19.31
N ALA A 359 -17.09 4.45 17.98
CA ALA A 359 -17.93 5.29 17.14
C ALA A 359 -19.42 4.87 17.24
N ALA A 360 -19.71 3.57 17.12
CA ALA A 360 -21.07 3.05 17.25
C ALA A 360 -21.66 3.34 18.65
N LEU A 361 -20.90 3.13 19.71
CA LEU A 361 -21.34 3.43 21.09
C LEU A 361 -21.58 4.93 21.33
N ARG A 362 -20.95 5.84 20.58
CA ARG A 362 -21.25 7.28 20.57
C ARG A 362 -22.52 7.63 19.79
N GLY A 363 -23.22 6.64 19.19
CA GLY A 363 -24.39 6.87 18.37
C GLY A 363 -24.09 7.16 16.89
N VAL A 364 -22.85 7.03 16.45
CA VAL A 364 -22.50 7.12 15.03
C VAL A 364 -22.96 5.85 14.30
N ARG A 365 -23.70 6.00 13.21
CA ARG A 365 -24.10 4.87 12.38
C ARG A 365 -22.91 4.34 11.59
N VAL A 366 -22.45 3.14 11.93
CA VAL A 366 -21.30 2.51 11.27
C VAL A 366 -21.78 1.37 10.37
N GLU A 367 -21.51 1.50 9.08
CA GLU A 367 -21.86 0.53 8.05
C GLU A 367 -20.64 0.07 7.28
N ILE A 368 -20.47 -1.25 7.18
CA ILE A 368 -19.34 -1.88 6.47
C ILE A 368 -19.92 -2.76 5.37
N VAL A 369 -19.47 -2.55 4.13
CA VAL A 369 -19.87 -3.32 2.97
C VAL A 369 -18.70 -4.18 2.51
N VAL A 370 -18.91 -5.48 2.47
CA VAL A 370 -17.92 -6.50 2.07
C VAL A 370 -18.51 -7.40 0.98
N PRO A 371 -17.69 -8.04 0.13
CA PRO A 371 -18.21 -9.03 -0.81
C PRO A 371 -18.69 -10.29 -0.08
N GLN A 372 -19.78 -10.87 -0.55
CA GLN A 372 -20.30 -12.14 -0.06
C GLN A 372 -19.31 -13.29 -0.33
N ASN A 373 -18.69 -13.26 -1.51
CA ASN A 373 -17.65 -14.20 -1.93
C ASN A 373 -16.38 -13.42 -2.26
N SER A 374 -15.28 -13.77 -1.61
CA SER A 374 -13.97 -13.18 -1.88
C SER A 374 -13.15 -14.10 -2.79
N ASP A 375 -12.33 -13.52 -3.64
CA ASP A 375 -11.29 -14.21 -4.41
C ASP A 375 -10.17 -14.81 -3.52
N HIS A 376 -10.10 -14.39 -2.24
CA HIS A 376 -9.19 -14.91 -1.24
C HIS A 376 -9.94 -15.57 -0.06
N PRO A 377 -10.33 -16.86 -0.14
CA PRO A 377 -11.15 -17.53 0.88
C PRO A 377 -10.56 -17.48 2.30
N PHE A 378 -9.24 -17.64 2.43
CA PHE A 378 -8.57 -17.60 3.72
C PHE A 378 -8.66 -16.23 4.39
N VAL A 379 -8.55 -15.14 3.60
CA VAL A 379 -8.74 -13.77 4.10
C VAL A 379 -10.18 -13.58 4.56
N GLN A 380 -11.14 -14.10 3.81
CA GLN A 380 -12.55 -14.02 4.18
C GLN A 380 -12.86 -14.77 5.47
N TRP A 381 -12.28 -15.96 5.68
CA TRP A 381 -12.46 -16.71 6.93
C TRP A 381 -11.85 -15.96 8.12
N ALA A 382 -10.65 -15.43 7.95
CA ALA A 382 -10.01 -14.60 8.97
C ALA A 382 -10.85 -13.36 9.31
N SER A 383 -11.41 -12.69 8.30
CA SER A 383 -12.29 -11.53 8.49
C SER A 383 -13.54 -11.88 9.27
N LYS A 384 -14.26 -12.95 8.88
CA LYS A 384 -15.48 -13.41 9.54
C LYS A 384 -15.26 -13.76 11.02
N ALA A 385 -14.08 -14.27 11.37
CA ALA A 385 -13.72 -14.59 12.75
C ALA A 385 -13.69 -13.35 13.68
N HIS A 386 -13.56 -12.15 13.12
CA HIS A 386 -13.53 -10.90 13.88
C HIS A 386 -14.86 -10.11 13.86
N TYR A 387 -15.84 -10.48 13.03
CA TYR A 387 -17.08 -9.71 12.86
C TYR A 387 -17.89 -9.58 14.15
N TRP A 388 -17.94 -10.60 14.97
CA TRP A 388 -18.68 -10.59 16.23
C TRP A 388 -18.22 -9.48 17.17
N GLN A 389 -16.88 -9.19 17.24
CA GLN A 389 -16.31 -8.12 18.08
C GLN A 389 -16.79 -6.73 17.69
N ILE A 390 -17.27 -6.56 16.47
CA ILE A 390 -17.70 -5.27 15.92
C ILE A 390 -19.23 -5.20 15.98
N ILE A 391 -19.90 -6.28 15.62
CA ILE A 391 -21.37 -6.36 15.58
C ILE A 391 -21.97 -6.20 16.99
N GLU A 392 -21.32 -6.73 18.02
CA GLU A 392 -21.76 -6.60 19.42
C GLU A 392 -21.87 -5.15 19.88
N HIS A 393 -21.16 -4.23 19.24
CA HIS A 393 -21.21 -2.79 19.53
C HIS A 393 -22.19 -2.01 18.63
N GLY A 394 -22.97 -2.69 17.79
CA GLY A 394 -23.99 -2.08 16.94
C GLY A 394 -23.51 -1.67 15.55
N VAL A 395 -22.32 -2.11 15.12
CA VAL A 395 -21.83 -1.92 13.75
C VAL A 395 -22.57 -2.87 12.79
N CYS A 396 -23.05 -2.35 11.66
CA CYS A 396 -23.71 -3.14 10.62
C CYS A 396 -22.73 -3.60 9.55
N ILE A 397 -22.69 -4.89 9.25
CA ILE A 397 -21.87 -5.46 8.16
C ILE A 397 -22.82 -6.02 7.10
N TYR A 398 -22.69 -5.52 5.88
CA TYR A 398 -23.48 -5.95 4.72
C TYR A 398 -22.62 -6.77 3.77
N ALA A 399 -23.02 -8.01 3.52
CA ALA A 399 -22.42 -8.85 2.50
C ALA A 399 -23.17 -8.68 1.18
N VAL A 400 -22.50 -8.22 0.13
CA VAL A 400 -23.08 -7.96 -1.19
C VAL A 400 -22.63 -9.00 -2.22
N SER A 401 -23.49 -9.32 -3.16
CA SER A 401 -23.23 -10.36 -4.18
C SER A 401 -22.15 -9.99 -5.21
N TYR A 402 -21.61 -8.78 -5.15
CA TYR A 402 -20.53 -8.33 -6.04
C TYR A 402 -19.21 -8.97 -5.63
N THR A 403 -18.50 -9.55 -6.59
CA THR A 403 -17.25 -10.28 -6.36
C THR A 403 -16.05 -9.38 -6.14
N HIS A 404 -16.09 -8.11 -6.58
CA HIS A 404 -14.95 -7.17 -6.42
C HIS A 404 -15.42 -5.80 -5.98
N LEU A 405 -14.91 -5.41 -4.83
CA LEU A 405 -14.95 -4.08 -4.25
C LEU A 405 -13.48 -3.69 -4.01
N THR A 406 -12.93 -2.73 -4.71
CA THR A 406 -11.47 -2.58 -4.77
C THR A 406 -10.88 -1.38 -4.07
N LEU A 407 -11.65 -0.55 -3.38
CA LEU A 407 -11.07 0.44 -2.47
C LEU A 407 -11.81 0.48 -1.14
N PRO A 408 -11.08 0.55 0.00
CA PRO A 408 -11.70 1.00 1.22
C PRO A 408 -12.08 2.47 1.05
N THR A 409 -13.37 2.73 0.90
CA THR A 409 -13.91 4.08 0.85
C THR A 409 -14.59 4.35 2.18
N ILE A 410 -14.08 5.31 2.94
CA ILE A 410 -14.68 5.77 4.19
C ILE A 410 -15.35 7.11 3.90
N TYR A 411 -16.66 7.16 4.07
CA TYR A 411 -17.41 8.40 4.13
C TYR A 411 -17.72 8.70 5.60
N SER A 412 -17.23 9.82 6.11
CA SER A 412 -17.68 10.38 7.39
C SER A 412 -18.53 11.61 7.10
N VAL A 413 -19.78 11.60 7.55
CA VAL A 413 -20.70 12.74 7.47
C VAL A 413 -20.98 13.26 8.88
#